data_b28c6f88f1c9c28c759cdd3e932e9524
#
_entry.id   b28c6f88f1c9c28c759cdd3e932e9524
#
_cell.length_a   1.000
_cell.length_b   1.000
_cell.length_c   1.000
_cell.angle_alpha   90.00
_cell.angle_beta   90.00
_cell.angle_gamma   90.00
#
_symmetry.space_group_name_H-M   'P 1'
#
loop_
_entity.id
_entity.type
_entity.pdbx_description
1 polymer ?
#
loop_
_entity_poly.entity_id
_entity_poly.type
_entity_poly.pdbx_seq_one_letter_code
_entity_poly.pdbx_strand_id
1 'polypeptide(L)' 'MVRSVLEEAIALTSLSLFLATVAVWAQVFGVL' A
#
# COMPACT_ATOMS: atom_id res chain seq x y z
N MET A 1 -13.94 -5.42 -18.50
CA MET A 1 -13.38 -6.60 -17.84
C MET A 1 -11.91 -6.39 -17.50
N VAL A 2 -11.04 -6.26 -18.51
CA VAL A 2 -9.62 -6.02 -18.24
C VAL A 2 -9.40 -4.72 -17.47
N ARG A 3 -10.17 -3.69 -17.81
CA ARG A 3 -10.04 -2.39 -17.15
C ARG A 3 -10.39 -2.48 -15.66
N SER A 4 -11.42 -3.25 -15.31
CA SER A 4 -11.78 -3.44 -13.90
C SER A 4 -10.67 -4.13 -13.12
N VAL A 5 -10.04 -5.11 -13.72
CA VAL A 5 -8.92 -5.82 -13.11
C VAL A 5 -7.73 -4.87 -12.92
N LEU A 6 -7.43 -4.05 -13.93
CA LEU A 6 -6.35 -3.07 -13.83
C LEU A 6 -6.63 -2.04 -12.75
N GLU A 7 -7.84 -1.52 -12.68
CA GLU A 7 -8.21 -0.56 -11.66
C GLU A 7 -8.06 -1.14 -10.27
N GLU A 8 -8.51 -2.35 -10.08
CA GLU A 8 -8.39 -3.04 -8.80
C GLU A 8 -6.94 -3.31 -8.43
N ALA A 9 -6.14 -3.74 -9.41
CA ALA A 9 -4.72 -3.99 -9.17
C ALA A 9 -3.98 -2.72 -8.78
N ILE A 10 -4.26 -1.60 -9.43
CA ILE A 10 -3.66 -0.31 -9.11
C ILE A 10 -4.04 0.11 -7.69
N ALA A 11 -5.30 -0.05 -7.33
CA ALA A 11 -5.78 0.31 -5.99
C ALA A 11 -5.08 -0.53 -4.92
N LEU A 12 -4.99 -1.83 -5.14
CA LEU A 12 -4.32 -2.73 -4.19
C LEU A 12 -2.83 -2.38 -4.05
N THR A 13 -2.16 -2.12 -5.15
CA THR A 13 -0.76 -1.73 -5.13
C THR A 13 -0.55 -0.43 -4.36
N SER A 14 -1.40 0.55 -4.59
CA SER A 14 -1.33 1.84 -3.90
C SER A 14 -1.53 1.69 -2.40
N LEU A 15 -2.50 0.89 -1.98
CA LEU A 15 -2.74 0.62 -0.56
C LEU A 15 -1.55 -0.11 0.06
N SER A 16 -0.98 -1.07 -0.65
CA SER A 16 0.19 -1.81 -0.16
C SER A 16 1.39 -0.89 0.05
N LEU A 17 1.64 0.00 -0.91
CA LEU A 17 2.72 0.98 -0.79
C LEU A 17 2.48 1.96 0.36
N PHE A 18 1.26 2.40 0.53
CA PHE A 18 0.89 3.29 1.61
C PHE A 18 1.14 2.63 2.97
N LEU A 19 0.68 1.40 3.13
CA LEU A 19 0.88 0.65 4.38
C LEU A 19 2.35 0.37 4.64
N ALA A 20 3.11 0.05 3.60
CA ALA A 20 4.55 -0.17 3.74
C ALA A 20 5.25 1.11 4.23
N THR A 21 4.86 2.26 3.70
CA THR A 21 5.41 3.55 4.13
C THR A 21 5.09 3.81 5.61
N VAL A 22 3.84 3.56 6.00
CA VAL A 22 3.42 3.71 7.40
C VAL A 22 4.23 2.79 8.30
N ALA A 23 4.46 1.54 7.87
CA ALA A 23 5.24 0.58 8.66
C ALA A 23 6.69 1.05 8.87
N VAL A 24 7.30 1.61 7.83
CA VAL A 24 8.67 2.14 7.93
C VAL A 24 8.72 3.28 8.94
N TRP A 25 7.80 4.20 8.88
CA TRP A 25 7.73 5.30 9.84
C TRP A 25 7.48 4.80 11.26
N ALA A 26 6.63 3.79 11.41
CA ALA A 26 6.37 3.19 12.71
C ALA A 26 7.64 2.62 13.33
N GLN A 27 8.51 2.01 12.52
CA GLN A 27 9.79 1.51 13.00
C GLN A 27 10.73 2.64 13.41
N VAL A 28 10.76 3.72 12.64
CA VAL A 28 11.58 4.90 12.96
C VAL A 28 11.16 5.50 14.30
N PHE A 29 9.87 5.56 14.57
CA PHE A 29 9.35 6.08 15.84
C PHE A 29 9.43 5.08 16.98
N GLY A 30 9.80 3.85 16.71
CA GLY A 30 9.91 2.84 17.73
C GLY A 30 8.58 2.24 18.20
N VAL A 31 7.56 2.33 17.36
CA VAL A 31 6.24 1.76 17.66
C VAL A 31 6.17 0.27 17.34
N LEU A 32 6.96 -0.16 16.38
CA LEU A 32 7.02 -1.56 15.96
C LEU A 32 8.40 -2.16 16.16
#